data_0285457821b8239f0ad869c57d5d733a
#
_entry.id   0285457821b8239f0ad869c57d5d733a
#
_cell.length_a   1.000
_cell.length_b   1.000
_cell.length_c   1.000
_cell.angle_alpha   90.00
_cell.angle_beta   90.00
_cell.angle_gamma   90.00
#
_symmetry.space_group_name_H-M   'P 1'
#
loop_
_entity.id
_entity.type
_entity.pdbx_description
1 polymer ?
#
loop_
_entity_poly.entity_id
_entity_poly.type
_entity_poly.pdbx_seq_one_letter_code
_entity_poly.pdbx_strand_id
1 'polypeptide(L)'
;MCTLTTLRPDGTPHVVPVGATYDPDAGVARVITNKSSAKVGNIVSAGPAGARVALCQVDGGRWATLEGIAHIRTDAALIADAVQRYADRYTRTPAPNPDRVLVEIVLSRAMGRG
;
A
#
# COMPACT_ATOMS: atom_id res chain seq x y z
N MET A 1 -5.95 -8.39 6.87
CA MET A 1 -4.61 -7.85 6.62
C MET A 1 -4.06 -8.40 5.32
N CYS A 2 -3.28 -7.61 4.62
CA CYS A 2 -2.70 -7.97 3.34
C CYS A 2 -1.19 -8.14 3.46
N THR A 3 -0.56 -8.74 2.45
CA THR A 3 0.88 -8.63 2.26
C THR A 3 1.16 -7.68 1.10
N LEU A 4 2.15 -6.82 1.27
CA LEU A 4 2.65 -5.94 0.22
C LEU A 4 4.01 -6.43 -0.24
N THR A 5 4.13 -6.67 -1.54
CA THR A 5 5.39 -7.04 -2.18
C THR A 5 5.93 -5.84 -2.92
N THR A 6 7.15 -5.46 -2.60
CA THR A 6 7.94 -4.44 -3.31
C THR A 6 9.25 -5.08 -3.77
N LEU A 7 9.93 -4.46 -4.72
CA LEU A 7 11.24 -4.93 -5.19
C LEU A 7 12.35 -4.08 -4.57
N ARG A 8 13.35 -4.74 -4.02
CA ARG A 8 14.59 -4.07 -3.59
C ARG A 8 15.33 -3.54 -4.82
N PRO A 9 16.27 -2.60 -4.63
CA PRO A 9 17.06 -2.08 -5.75
C PRO A 9 17.80 -3.16 -6.57
N ASP A 10 18.14 -4.31 -5.96
CA ASP A 10 18.76 -5.43 -6.64
C ASP A 10 17.77 -6.35 -7.38
N GLY A 11 16.46 -6.01 -7.34
CA GLY A 11 15.41 -6.78 -8.00
C GLY A 11 14.84 -7.92 -7.16
N THR A 12 15.34 -8.15 -5.95
CA THR A 12 14.79 -9.21 -5.09
C THR A 12 13.51 -8.74 -4.37
N PRO A 13 12.54 -9.64 -4.18
CA PRO A 13 11.27 -9.25 -3.55
C PRO A 13 11.39 -9.09 -2.04
N HIS A 14 10.66 -8.09 -1.52
CA HIS A 14 10.47 -7.82 -0.10
C HIS A 14 8.98 -7.90 0.19
N VAL A 15 8.58 -8.77 1.12
CA VAL A 15 7.16 -9.02 1.44
C VAL A 15 6.92 -8.75 2.92
N VAL A 16 5.95 -7.89 3.21
CA VAL A 16 5.58 -7.56 4.59
C VAL A 16 4.06 -7.48 4.73
N PRO A 17 3.52 -7.79 5.92
CA PRO A 17 2.10 -7.58 6.19
C PRO A 17 1.80 -6.09 6.35
N VAL A 18 0.67 -5.65 5.82
CA VAL A 18 0.21 -4.27 5.87
C VAL A 18 -1.30 -4.21 6.06
N GLY A 19 -1.80 -3.10 6.59
CA GLY A 19 -3.20 -2.76 6.55
C GLY A 19 -3.47 -1.88 5.34
N ALA A 20 -4.19 -2.41 4.36
CA ALA A 20 -4.51 -1.68 3.14
C ALA A 20 -5.99 -1.32 3.08
N THR A 21 -6.30 -0.22 2.41
CA THR A 21 -7.66 0.13 2.03
C THR A 21 -7.76 0.19 0.51
N TYR A 22 -8.94 -0.16 0.00
CA TYR A 22 -9.20 -0.21 -1.43
C TYR A 22 -10.34 0.74 -1.77
N ASP A 23 -10.12 1.56 -2.80
CA ASP A 23 -11.10 2.49 -3.34
C ASP A 23 -11.42 2.08 -4.78
N PRO A 24 -12.51 1.31 -5.00
CA PRO A 24 -12.84 0.83 -6.33
C PRO A 24 -13.21 1.94 -7.31
N ASP A 25 -13.77 3.04 -6.83
CA ASP A 25 -14.17 4.15 -7.70
C ASP A 25 -12.95 4.86 -8.29
N ALA A 26 -11.90 5.00 -7.49
CA ALA A 26 -10.65 5.61 -7.94
C ALA A 26 -9.68 4.60 -8.58
N GLY A 27 -9.90 3.30 -8.40
CA GLY A 27 -8.96 2.27 -8.82
C GLY A 27 -7.63 2.35 -8.08
N VAL A 28 -7.68 2.65 -6.79
CA VAL A 28 -6.51 2.92 -5.96
C VAL A 28 -6.58 2.10 -4.67
N ALA A 29 -5.45 1.54 -4.28
CA ALA A 29 -5.24 1.01 -2.94
C ALA A 29 -4.29 1.92 -2.17
N ARG A 30 -4.48 2.02 -0.85
CA ARG A 30 -3.70 2.91 0.01
C ARG A 30 -3.17 2.15 1.21
N VAL A 31 -1.90 2.43 1.54
CA VAL A 31 -1.23 1.90 2.73
C VAL A 31 -0.57 3.06 3.45
N ILE A 32 -0.86 3.24 4.73
CA ILE A 32 -0.17 4.22 5.55
C ILE A 32 1.00 3.53 6.26
N THR A 33 2.14 4.21 6.33
CA THR A 33 3.34 3.64 6.90
C THR A 33 4.31 4.73 7.34
N ASN A 34 5.46 4.32 7.87
CA ASN A 34 6.56 5.21 8.26
C ASN A 34 7.47 5.50 7.08
N LYS A 35 7.92 6.76 6.96
CA LYS A 35 8.85 7.18 5.89
C LYS A 35 10.17 6.40 5.91
N SER A 36 10.57 5.85 7.05
CA SER A 36 11.82 5.10 7.22
C SER A 36 11.69 3.60 6.94
N SER A 37 10.50 3.10 6.59
CA SER A 37 10.31 1.68 6.35
C SER A 37 11.00 1.22 5.06
N ALA A 38 11.39 -0.06 5.03
CA ALA A 38 12.07 -0.64 3.86
C ALA A 38 11.21 -0.57 2.59
N LYS A 39 9.89 -0.79 2.72
CA LYS A 39 8.98 -0.71 1.58
C LYS A 39 8.94 0.69 0.95
N VAL A 40 9.03 1.73 1.77
CA VAL A 40 9.09 3.11 1.28
C VAL A 40 10.40 3.34 0.50
N GLY A 41 11.52 2.90 1.06
CA GLY A 41 12.81 2.99 0.38
C GLY A 41 12.82 2.27 -0.96
N ASN A 42 12.23 1.10 -1.03
CA ASN A 42 12.12 0.32 -2.28
C ASN A 42 11.29 1.07 -3.33
N ILE A 43 10.20 1.69 -2.93
CA ILE A 43 9.32 2.43 -3.85
C ILE A 43 10.01 3.70 -4.34
N VAL A 44 10.63 4.46 -3.44
CA VAL A 44 11.33 5.69 -3.79
C VAL A 44 12.50 5.41 -4.74
N SER A 45 13.25 4.32 -4.51
CA SER A 45 14.40 3.97 -5.34
C SER A 45 14.02 3.59 -6.78
N ALA A 46 12.76 3.25 -7.04
CA ALA A 46 12.27 2.95 -8.38
C ALA A 46 12.13 4.20 -9.26
N GLY A 47 12.19 5.40 -8.67
CA GLY A 47 12.16 6.66 -9.40
C GLY A 47 10.76 7.25 -9.56
N PRO A 48 10.66 8.40 -10.29
CA PRO A 48 9.43 9.16 -10.38
C PRO A 48 8.31 8.48 -11.17
N ALA A 49 8.62 7.50 -12.00
CA ALA A 49 7.60 6.70 -12.70
C ALA A 49 6.83 5.76 -11.78
N GLY A 50 7.31 5.59 -10.54
CA GLY A 50 6.70 4.70 -9.56
C GLY A 50 7.27 3.28 -9.61
N ALA A 51 6.87 2.48 -8.63
CA ALA A 51 7.34 1.12 -8.45
C ALA A 51 6.22 0.12 -8.70
N ARG A 52 6.53 -0.97 -9.37
CA ARG A 52 5.59 -2.10 -9.48
C ARG A 52 5.48 -2.79 -8.15
N VAL A 53 4.25 -3.00 -7.70
CA VAL A 53 3.95 -3.65 -6.41
C VAL A 53 2.78 -4.61 -6.56
N ALA A 54 2.63 -5.47 -5.55
CA ALA A 54 1.48 -6.36 -5.44
C ALA A 54 0.98 -6.40 -4.01
N LEU A 55 -0.35 -6.34 -3.85
CA LEU A 55 -1.05 -6.57 -2.59
C LEU A 55 -1.78 -7.89 -2.67
N CYS A 56 -1.60 -8.76 -1.69
CA CYS A 56 -2.30 -10.02 -1.64
C CYS A 56 -3.01 -10.19 -0.30
N GLN A 57 -4.27 -10.58 -0.36
CA GLN A 57 -5.06 -10.94 0.81
C GLN A 57 -5.50 -12.40 0.67
N VAL A 58 -5.35 -13.16 1.75
CA VAL A 58 -5.76 -14.55 1.82
C VAL A 58 -6.75 -14.72 2.97
N ASP A 59 -7.87 -15.39 2.68
CA ASP A 59 -8.89 -15.72 3.68
C ASP A 59 -9.35 -17.14 3.42
N GLY A 60 -8.68 -18.10 4.07
CA GLY A 60 -8.91 -19.52 3.83
C GLY A 60 -8.61 -19.90 2.38
N GLY A 61 -9.59 -20.49 1.69
CA GLY A 61 -9.46 -20.83 0.28
C GLY A 61 -9.67 -19.66 -0.69
N ARG A 62 -10.02 -18.49 -0.18
CA ARG A 62 -10.22 -17.28 -0.97
C ARG A 62 -8.97 -16.44 -0.96
N TRP A 63 -8.68 -15.83 -2.08
CA TRP A 63 -7.56 -14.89 -2.16
C TRP A 63 -7.82 -13.84 -3.24
N ALA A 64 -7.16 -12.69 -3.06
CA ALA A 64 -7.18 -11.62 -4.06
C ALA A 64 -5.80 -10.97 -4.10
N THR A 65 -5.31 -10.74 -5.30
CA THR A 65 -4.07 -10.00 -5.53
C THR A 65 -4.36 -8.81 -6.43
N LEU A 66 -3.92 -7.64 -5.97
CA LEU A 66 -4.02 -6.39 -6.71
C LEU A 66 -2.60 -5.98 -7.10
N GLU A 67 -2.37 -5.76 -8.39
CA GLU A 67 -1.10 -5.29 -8.90
C GLU A 67 -1.23 -3.87 -9.39
N GLY A 68 -0.19 -3.08 -9.24
CA GLY A 68 -0.23 -1.70 -9.67
C GLY A 68 1.10 -0.99 -9.53
N ILE A 69 1.04 0.32 -9.70
CA ILE A 69 2.19 1.21 -9.60
C ILE A 69 2.04 2.04 -8.34
N ALA A 70 3.03 1.97 -7.47
CA ALA A 70 3.05 2.68 -6.19
C ALA A 70 3.89 3.94 -6.27
N HIS A 71 3.38 4.99 -5.64
CA HIS A 71 4.10 6.23 -5.37
C HIS A 71 3.99 6.57 -3.90
N ILE A 72 5.01 7.23 -3.37
CA ILE A 72 4.97 7.75 -2.02
C ILE A 72 4.40 9.17 -2.08
N ARG A 73 3.36 9.41 -1.28
CA ARG A 73 2.74 10.73 -1.14
C ARG A 73 3.00 11.25 0.26
N THR A 74 3.39 12.51 0.34
CA THR A 74 3.70 13.19 1.60
C THR A 74 2.77 14.36 1.89
N ASP A 75 1.79 14.59 1.04
CA ASP A 75 0.78 15.64 1.23
C ASP A 75 -0.08 15.34 2.46
N ALA A 76 -0.20 16.32 3.36
CA ALA A 76 -0.89 16.14 4.63
C ALA A 76 -2.38 15.80 4.44
N ALA A 77 -3.04 16.38 3.45
CA ALA A 77 -4.46 16.11 3.19
C ALA A 77 -4.67 14.68 2.67
N LEU A 78 -3.78 14.20 1.80
CA LEU A 78 -3.84 12.82 1.30
C LEU A 78 -3.56 11.82 2.42
N ILE A 79 -2.61 12.12 3.30
CA ILE A 79 -2.32 11.26 4.45
C ILE A 79 -3.51 11.23 5.41
N ALA A 80 -4.12 12.37 5.70
CA ALA A 80 -5.28 12.43 6.60
C ALA A 80 -6.47 11.63 6.03
N ASP A 81 -6.74 11.72 4.73
CA ASP A 81 -7.76 10.93 4.07
C ASP A 81 -7.47 9.43 4.18
N ALA A 82 -6.22 9.03 3.96
CA ALA A 82 -5.81 7.63 4.07
C ALA A 82 -5.94 7.11 5.52
N VAL A 83 -5.61 7.91 6.50
CA VAL A 83 -5.79 7.57 7.92
C VAL A 83 -7.27 7.35 8.24
N GLN A 84 -8.15 8.21 7.74
CA GLN A 84 -9.59 8.06 7.96
C GLN A 84 -10.12 6.78 7.31
N ARG A 85 -9.72 6.47 6.09
CA ARG A 85 -10.10 5.23 5.41
C ARG A 85 -9.63 4.00 6.17
N TYR A 86 -8.41 4.05 6.71
CA TYR A 86 -7.88 2.97 7.55
C TYR A 86 -8.71 2.80 8.83
N ALA A 87 -9.04 3.92 9.51
CA ALA A 87 -9.84 3.89 10.73
C ALA A 87 -11.23 3.29 10.46
N ASP A 88 -11.86 3.65 9.35
CA ASP A 88 -13.17 3.13 8.96
C ASP A 88 -13.10 1.64 8.65
N ARG A 89 -12.07 1.20 7.94
CA ARG A 89 -11.92 -0.21 7.53
C ARG A 89 -11.61 -1.13 8.69
N TYR A 90 -10.74 -0.72 9.60
CA TYR A 90 -10.22 -1.56 10.68
C TYR A 90 -10.81 -1.21 12.05
N THR A 91 -11.74 -0.25 12.12
CA THR A 91 -12.37 0.24 13.35
C THR A 91 -11.34 0.64 14.41
N ARG A 92 -10.23 1.24 13.96
CA ARG A 92 -9.10 1.59 14.80
C ARG A 92 -8.44 2.85 14.26
N THR A 93 -8.32 3.88 15.10
CA THR A 93 -7.62 5.10 14.75
C THR A 93 -6.13 4.94 15.06
N PRO A 94 -5.24 5.07 14.07
CA PRO A 94 -3.80 5.02 14.34
C PRO A 94 -3.36 6.18 15.21
N ALA A 95 -2.35 5.96 16.05
CA ALA A 95 -1.74 7.01 16.84
C ALA A 95 -1.12 8.07 15.92
N PRO A 96 -1.08 9.36 16.34
CA PRO A 96 -0.42 10.39 15.55
C PRO A 96 1.04 10.05 15.27
N ASN A 97 1.47 10.28 14.03
CA ASN A 97 2.83 9.97 13.61
C ASN A 97 3.29 11.02 12.59
N PRO A 98 4.21 11.94 12.95
CA PRO A 98 4.67 12.98 12.04
C PRO A 98 5.49 12.43 10.87
N ASP A 99 5.99 11.21 10.98
CA ASP A 99 6.79 10.55 9.94
C ASP A 99 5.94 9.65 9.03
N ARG A 100 4.63 9.73 9.17
CA ARG A 100 3.72 8.93 8.34
C ARG A 100 3.72 9.43 6.91
N VAL A 101 3.75 8.46 5.98
CA VAL A 101 3.58 8.70 4.55
C VAL A 101 2.49 7.78 4.01
N LEU A 102 2.00 8.10 2.81
CA LEU A 102 1.02 7.31 2.09
C LEU A 102 1.72 6.57 0.96
N VAL A 103 1.52 5.26 0.90
CA VAL A 103 1.79 4.47 -0.30
C VAL A 103 0.50 4.44 -1.11
N GLU A 104 0.48 5.15 -2.22
CA GLU A 104 -0.67 5.20 -3.13
C GLU A 104 -0.39 4.27 -4.30
N ILE A 105 -1.26 3.29 -4.50
CA ILE A 105 -1.10 2.27 -5.53
C ILE A 105 -2.21 2.43 -6.56
N VAL A 106 -1.83 2.84 -7.77
CA VAL A 106 -2.77 2.91 -8.90
C VAL A 106 -2.84 1.51 -9.49
N LEU A 107 -4.02 0.90 -9.43
CA LEU A 107 -4.21 -0.49 -9.77
C LEU A 107 -4.30 -0.69 -11.26
N SER A 108 -3.59 -1.70 -11.77
CA SER A 108 -3.56 -2.08 -13.18
C SER A 108 -4.15 -3.47 -13.42
N ARG A 109 -4.15 -4.33 -12.41
CA ARG A 109 -4.57 -5.70 -12.56
C ARG A 109 -5.10 -6.27 -11.24
N ALA A 110 -6.18 -7.03 -11.31
CA ALA A 110 -6.71 -7.76 -10.16
C ALA A 110 -6.91 -9.22 -10.55
N MET A 111 -6.59 -10.12 -9.64
CA MET A 111 -6.81 -11.54 -9.80
C MET A 111 -7.24 -12.14 -8.47
N GLY A 112 -7.93 -13.25 -8.50
CA GLY A 112 -8.34 -13.87 -7.26
C GLY A 112 -9.26 -15.05 -7.45
N ARG A 113 -9.57 -15.66 -6.30
CA ARG A 113 -10.51 -16.75 -6.18
C ARG A 113 -11.39 -16.49 -4.95
N GLY A 114 -12.68 -16.33 -5.19
CA GLY A 114 -13.61 -16.01 -4.11
C GLY A 114 -14.85 -16.92 -4.08
#